data_c091d1b19611ad1539cbff25eac5f5a0
#
_entry.id   c091d1b19611ad1539cbff25eac5f5a0
#
_cell.length_a   1.000
_cell.length_b   1.000
_cell.length_c   1.000
_cell.angle_alpha   90.00
_cell.angle_beta   90.00
_cell.angle_gamma   90.00
#
_symmetry.space_group_name_H-M   'P 1'
#
loop_
_entity.id
_entity.type
_entity.pdbx_description
1 polymer ?
#
loop_
_entity_poly.entity_id
_entity_poly.type
_entity_poly.pdbx_seq_one_letter_code
_entity_poly.pdbx_strand_id
1 'polypeptide(L)'
;MKTLFKNIKQLLQIRDANVDFVAGKEMKVLPKIEAAYLLVEDDRIAAFGSMDSCPTDSVDKVVDASEKIILPSWCDSHTHLVYAGNREEEFKDRINGLSYEEIAKKGGGILNSAKTLQETSAKDLYNQSKTRLEEVMRLGTGAIEIKSGYGLTPEAELKMLRVIERLRQEYPLQIRATFLAAHAIPTEYKNNKTEFLENMLSKVLPVIKAENLASYVDVFCEEGYFSTEDTTRVLKQAKTYGLTPKIHVNQFNTIGGVGVGVAFNARSVDHLEILTDADLDALKGSRTMPVALPGCSFFLGIPYTPARKIIDAGLPLTLASDYNPGSAPSGNMNFVVSLASIKMEMTPEEAINAATINGAYAMNLEQEVGSITVGKKANFMVTKKLSSPTVITYAFGSNNIEQIYINGNLLYD
;
A
#
# COMPACT_ATOMS: atom_id res chain seq x y z
N MET A 1 24.81 -2.53 -16.76
CA MET A 1 24.73 -4.00 -17.00
C MET A 1 23.46 -4.32 -17.78
N LYS A 2 23.59 -5.08 -18.87
CA LYS A 2 22.44 -5.49 -19.70
C LYS A 2 22.05 -6.93 -19.37
N THR A 3 20.83 -7.12 -18.90
CA THR A 3 20.25 -8.46 -18.62
C THR A 3 19.06 -8.72 -19.52
N LEU A 4 19.10 -9.82 -20.27
CA LEU A 4 18.06 -10.24 -21.19
C LEU A 4 17.31 -11.47 -20.61
N PHE A 5 16.03 -11.30 -20.33
CA PHE A 5 15.10 -12.38 -20.00
C PHE A 5 14.46 -12.88 -21.28
N LYS A 6 14.58 -14.20 -21.55
CA LYS A 6 14.12 -14.85 -22.80
C LYS A 6 13.08 -15.92 -22.49
N ASN A 7 12.32 -16.28 -23.52
CA ASN A 7 11.36 -17.37 -23.48
C ASN A 7 10.26 -17.18 -22.42
N ILE A 8 9.98 -15.93 -22.06
CA ILE A 8 8.95 -15.59 -21.09
C ILE A 8 7.60 -16.09 -21.62
N LYS A 9 6.92 -17.00 -20.88
CA LYS A 9 5.61 -17.53 -21.30
C LYS A 9 4.60 -16.40 -21.51
N GLN A 10 4.50 -15.49 -20.55
CA GLN A 10 3.66 -14.29 -20.63
C GLN A 10 4.34 -13.13 -19.89
N LEU A 11 4.51 -12.01 -20.56
CA LEU A 11 4.94 -10.76 -19.97
C LEU A 11 3.68 -9.89 -19.79
N LEU A 12 3.30 -9.65 -18.52
CA LEU A 12 2.04 -9.00 -18.16
C LEU A 12 2.22 -7.52 -17.86
N GLN A 13 1.11 -6.77 -17.90
CA GLN A 13 1.01 -5.35 -17.51
C GLN A 13 1.94 -4.46 -18.34
N ILE A 14 2.03 -4.75 -19.63
CA ILE A 14 2.76 -3.91 -20.58
C ILE A 14 1.92 -2.66 -20.87
N ARG A 15 2.48 -1.47 -20.67
CA ARG A 15 1.76 -0.20 -20.84
C ARG A 15 2.62 0.84 -21.55
N ASP A 16 1.94 1.78 -22.21
CA ASP A 16 2.55 3.01 -22.67
C ASP A 16 2.88 3.95 -21.51
N ALA A 17 3.87 4.82 -21.69
CA ALA A 17 4.38 5.69 -20.63
C ALA A 17 3.36 6.72 -20.09
N ASN A 18 2.32 7.02 -20.84
CA ASN A 18 1.28 8.00 -20.51
C ASN A 18 0.08 7.43 -19.74
N VAL A 19 0.11 6.14 -19.36
CA VAL A 19 -0.97 5.52 -18.58
C VAL A 19 -0.62 5.60 -17.10
N ASP A 20 -1.26 6.52 -16.38
CA ASP A 20 -1.05 6.73 -14.94
C ASP A 20 -1.77 5.65 -14.11
N PHE A 21 -3.03 5.35 -14.43
CA PHE A 21 -3.87 4.35 -13.76
C PHE A 21 -4.95 3.84 -14.71
N VAL A 22 -5.68 2.81 -14.31
CA VAL A 22 -6.83 2.26 -15.05
C VAL A 22 -8.09 2.30 -14.19
N ALA A 23 -9.27 2.49 -14.85
CA ALA A 23 -10.54 2.68 -14.18
C ALA A 23 -11.68 1.95 -14.89
N GLY A 24 -12.74 1.63 -14.16
CA GLY A 24 -13.94 1.03 -14.70
C GLY A 24 -13.63 -0.23 -15.53
N LYS A 25 -14.18 -0.31 -16.73
CA LYS A 25 -14.01 -1.48 -17.62
C LYS A 25 -12.54 -1.73 -18.03
N GLU A 26 -11.67 -0.68 -18.05
CA GLU A 26 -10.26 -0.85 -18.36
C GLU A 26 -9.49 -1.63 -17.30
N MET A 27 -10.02 -1.74 -16.08
CA MET A 27 -9.43 -2.59 -15.05
C MET A 27 -9.46 -4.08 -15.39
N LYS A 28 -10.38 -4.53 -16.29
CA LYS A 28 -10.42 -5.92 -16.79
C LYS A 28 -9.35 -6.18 -17.86
N VAL A 29 -8.71 -5.14 -18.39
CA VAL A 29 -7.70 -5.26 -19.44
C VAL A 29 -6.33 -5.37 -18.81
N LEU A 30 -5.72 -6.54 -18.89
CA LEU A 30 -4.33 -6.80 -18.47
C LEU A 30 -3.50 -7.09 -19.74
N PRO A 31 -2.88 -6.07 -20.34
CA PRO A 31 -2.11 -6.23 -21.56
C PRO A 31 -0.91 -7.16 -21.36
N LYS A 32 -0.68 -8.04 -22.32
CA LYS A 32 0.38 -9.06 -22.25
C LYS A 32 1.00 -9.35 -23.61
N ILE A 33 2.21 -9.89 -23.59
CA ILE A 33 2.87 -10.51 -24.73
C ILE A 33 3.15 -11.98 -24.40
N GLU A 34 2.73 -12.86 -25.30
CA GLU A 34 3.05 -14.31 -25.23
C GLU A 34 4.43 -14.54 -25.85
N ALA A 35 5.15 -15.58 -25.39
CA ALA A 35 6.49 -15.90 -25.86
C ALA A 35 7.36 -14.64 -25.98
N ALA A 36 7.59 -13.97 -24.85
CA ALA A 36 8.17 -12.63 -24.80
C ALA A 36 9.65 -12.64 -24.40
N TYR A 37 10.29 -11.50 -24.65
CA TYR A 37 11.55 -11.12 -24.02
C TYR A 37 11.38 -9.81 -23.21
N LEU A 38 12.27 -9.61 -22.23
CA LEU A 38 12.42 -8.37 -21.48
C LEU A 38 13.91 -8.05 -21.37
N LEU A 39 14.32 -6.86 -21.84
CA LEU A 39 15.67 -6.33 -21.73
C LEU A 39 15.72 -5.27 -20.63
N VAL A 40 16.59 -5.47 -19.69
CA VAL A 40 16.90 -4.53 -18.59
C VAL A 40 18.29 -3.98 -18.82
N GLU A 41 18.44 -2.65 -18.75
CA GLU A 41 19.73 -1.97 -18.77
C GLU A 41 19.87 -1.16 -17.48
N ASP A 42 20.89 -1.50 -16.71
CA ASP A 42 21.13 -0.99 -15.35
C ASP A 42 19.93 -1.21 -14.43
N ASP A 43 19.23 -0.15 -14.05
CA ASP A 43 18.07 -0.21 -13.15
C ASP A 43 16.72 -0.07 -13.85
N ARG A 44 16.72 0.00 -15.22
CA ARG A 44 15.51 0.33 -16.00
C ARG A 44 15.19 -0.70 -17.07
N ILE A 45 13.91 -0.75 -17.42
CA ILE A 45 13.40 -1.51 -18.56
C ILE A 45 13.83 -0.78 -19.84
N ALA A 46 14.67 -1.42 -20.64
CA ALA A 46 15.20 -0.86 -21.89
C ALA A 46 14.34 -1.23 -23.11
N ALA A 47 13.86 -2.48 -23.16
CA ALA A 47 13.00 -2.95 -24.25
C ALA A 47 12.24 -4.22 -23.83
N PHE A 48 11.15 -4.51 -24.54
CA PHE A 48 10.44 -5.79 -24.45
C PHE A 48 9.69 -6.05 -25.77
N GLY A 49 9.35 -7.29 -26.03
CA GLY A 49 8.62 -7.68 -27.24
C GLY A 49 8.42 -9.19 -27.33
N SER A 50 7.92 -9.67 -28.48
CA SER A 50 7.86 -11.09 -28.78
C SER A 50 9.25 -11.67 -29.03
N MET A 51 9.45 -12.97 -28.83
CA MET A 51 10.74 -13.63 -29.12
C MET A 51 11.17 -13.49 -30.58
N ASP A 52 10.24 -13.30 -31.53
CA ASP A 52 10.57 -13.08 -32.95
C ASP A 52 11.36 -11.77 -33.17
N SER A 53 11.19 -10.79 -32.27
CA SER A 53 11.90 -9.51 -32.30
C SER A 53 12.99 -9.41 -31.22
N CYS A 54 13.37 -10.53 -30.59
CA CYS A 54 14.35 -10.53 -29.52
C CYS A 54 15.72 -10.05 -30.01
N PRO A 55 16.35 -9.08 -29.34
CA PRO A 55 17.67 -8.60 -29.73
C PRO A 55 18.72 -9.73 -29.79
N THR A 56 19.57 -9.69 -30.77
CA THR A 56 20.70 -10.63 -30.96
C THR A 56 22.03 -10.05 -30.49
N ASP A 57 22.03 -8.77 -30.10
CA ASP A 57 23.21 -8.07 -29.62
C ASP A 57 23.75 -8.70 -28.34
N SER A 58 25.07 -8.51 -28.10
CA SER A 58 25.70 -9.01 -26.88
C SER A 58 25.10 -8.35 -25.64
N VAL A 59 24.75 -9.17 -24.65
CA VAL A 59 24.29 -8.75 -23.32
C VAL A 59 25.18 -9.36 -22.25
N ASP A 60 25.22 -8.73 -21.08
CA ASP A 60 26.09 -9.21 -19.97
C ASP A 60 25.53 -10.50 -19.33
N LYS A 61 24.20 -10.63 -19.30
CA LYS A 61 23.53 -11.79 -18.69
C LYS A 61 22.28 -12.16 -19.47
N VAL A 62 22.08 -13.49 -19.64
CA VAL A 62 20.84 -14.06 -20.17
C VAL A 62 20.18 -14.89 -19.09
N VAL A 63 18.87 -14.70 -18.90
CA VAL A 63 18.01 -15.46 -17.97
C VAL A 63 16.94 -16.17 -18.80
N ASP A 64 16.86 -17.48 -18.70
CA ASP A 64 15.78 -18.27 -19.30
C ASP A 64 14.55 -18.27 -18.38
N ALA A 65 13.44 -17.73 -18.86
CA ALA A 65 12.16 -17.67 -18.15
C ALA A 65 11.09 -18.61 -18.78
N SER A 66 11.54 -19.71 -19.37
CA SER A 66 10.65 -20.70 -20.00
C SER A 66 9.56 -21.18 -19.04
N GLU A 67 8.31 -21.17 -19.53
CA GLU A 67 7.09 -21.54 -18.79
C GLU A 67 6.73 -20.63 -17.61
N LYS A 68 7.49 -19.53 -17.38
CA LYS A 68 7.27 -18.56 -16.30
C LYS A 68 6.55 -17.32 -16.81
N ILE A 69 5.86 -16.65 -15.88
CA ILE A 69 5.20 -15.38 -16.11
C ILE A 69 6.04 -14.29 -15.44
N ILE A 70 6.19 -13.15 -16.12
CA ILE A 70 6.80 -11.95 -15.53
C ILE A 70 5.74 -10.86 -15.44
N LEU A 71 5.65 -10.21 -14.27
CA LEU A 71 4.75 -9.10 -14.01
C LEU A 71 5.42 -8.08 -13.08
N PRO A 72 4.97 -6.81 -13.03
CA PRO A 72 5.50 -5.83 -12.10
C PRO A 72 5.40 -6.32 -10.66
N SER A 73 6.33 -5.90 -9.80
CA SER A 73 6.23 -6.12 -8.36
C SER A 73 5.00 -5.42 -7.78
N TRP A 74 4.50 -5.93 -6.66
CA TRP A 74 3.37 -5.33 -5.96
C TRP A 74 3.69 -3.91 -5.47
N CYS A 75 2.68 -3.06 -5.54
CA CYS A 75 2.71 -1.67 -5.07
C CYS A 75 1.72 -1.55 -3.90
N ASP A 76 2.20 -1.73 -2.68
CA ASP A 76 1.39 -1.70 -1.46
C ASP A 76 1.27 -0.26 -0.93
N SER A 77 0.16 0.38 -1.23
CA SER A 77 -0.05 1.82 -1.01
C SER A 77 -0.60 2.19 0.36
N HIS A 78 -0.69 1.23 1.29
CA HIS A 78 -1.21 1.48 2.63
C HIS A 78 -0.69 0.45 3.63
N THR A 79 0.30 0.82 4.42
CA THR A 79 0.79 -0.01 5.54
C THR A 79 1.13 0.84 6.75
N HIS A 80 1.11 0.18 7.93
CA HIS A 80 1.64 0.68 9.19
C HIS A 80 2.80 -0.21 9.66
N LEU A 81 3.65 -0.65 8.74
CA LEU A 81 4.71 -1.65 8.97
C LEU A 81 5.66 -1.29 10.12
N VAL A 82 5.86 0.02 10.40
CA VAL A 82 6.68 0.50 11.52
C VAL A 82 5.84 0.57 12.80
N TYR A 83 5.83 -0.50 13.55
CA TYR A 83 5.22 -0.60 14.89
C TYR A 83 6.08 -1.44 15.83
N ALA A 84 5.87 -1.32 17.13
CA ALA A 84 6.57 -2.10 18.17
C ALA A 84 5.70 -3.21 18.76
N GLY A 85 6.31 -4.37 18.98
CA GLY A 85 5.63 -5.55 19.52
C GLY A 85 4.62 -6.18 18.53
N ASN A 86 3.63 -6.86 19.09
CA ASN A 86 2.48 -7.42 18.35
C ASN A 86 1.23 -7.37 19.25
N ARG A 87 0.11 -7.88 18.75
CA ARG A 87 -1.17 -7.93 19.48
C ARG A 87 -1.75 -9.34 19.50
N GLU A 88 -0.92 -10.36 19.55
CA GLU A 88 -1.34 -11.78 19.53
C GLU A 88 -2.18 -12.18 20.73
N GLU A 89 -1.92 -11.61 21.93
CA GLU A 89 -2.74 -11.89 23.12
C GLU A 89 -4.14 -11.28 22.98
N GLU A 90 -4.26 -10.09 22.36
CA GLU A 90 -5.57 -9.50 22.08
C GLU A 90 -6.35 -10.33 21.03
N PHE A 91 -5.64 -10.88 20.04
CA PHE A 91 -6.23 -11.81 19.08
C PHE A 91 -6.80 -13.04 19.78
N LYS A 92 -6.04 -13.64 20.72
CA LYS A 92 -6.49 -14.76 21.53
C LYS A 92 -7.70 -14.40 22.41
N ASP A 93 -7.68 -13.24 23.07
CA ASP A 93 -8.79 -12.74 23.87
C ASP A 93 -10.07 -12.60 23.01
N ARG A 94 -9.96 -12.05 21.80
CA ARG A 94 -11.09 -11.91 20.86
C ARG A 94 -11.66 -13.25 20.42
N ILE A 95 -10.81 -14.25 20.12
CA ILE A 95 -11.27 -15.60 19.77
C ILE A 95 -11.99 -16.24 20.96
N ASN A 96 -11.58 -15.95 22.18
CA ASN A 96 -12.25 -16.39 23.42
C ASN A 96 -13.55 -15.63 23.72
N GLY A 97 -13.98 -14.72 22.84
CA GLY A 97 -15.26 -14.01 22.91
C GLY A 97 -15.23 -12.71 23.70
N LEU A 98 -14.06 -12.20 24.09
CA LEU A 98 -13.99 -10.89 24.74
C LEU A 98 -14.37 -9.79 23.76
N SER A 99 -15.20 -8.86 24.20
CA SER A 99 -15.54 -7.67 23.45
C SER A 99 -14.35 -6.70 23.34
N TYR A 100 -14.43 -5.79 22.37
CA TYR A 100 -13.42 -4.74 22.21
C TYR A 100 -13.24 -3.90 23.49
N GLU A 101 -14.35 -3.62 24.22
CA GLU A 101 -14.31 -2.86 25.47
C GLU A 101 -13.59 -3.63 26.59
N GLU A 102 -13.80 -4.95 26.68
CA GLU A 102 -13.13 -5.80 27.66
C GLU A 102 -11.64 -5.90 27.37
N ILE A 103 -11.26 -6.02 26.10
CA ILE A 103 -9.84 -6.00 25.68
C ILE A 103 -9.22 -4.64 26.00
N ALA A 104 -9.89 -3.53 25.70
CA ALA A 104 -9.40 -2.19 26.04
C ALA A 104 -9.25 -1.98 27.56
N LYS A 105 -10.18 -2.49 28.39
CA LYS A 105 -10.08 -2.45 29.87
C LYS A 105 -8.91 -3.27 30.42
N LYS A 106 -8.50 -4.32 29.71
CA LYS A 106 -7.28 -5.11 30.02
C LYS A 106 -5.98 -4.38 29.62
N GLY A 107 -6.09 -3.19 29.06
CA GLY A 107 -4.94 -2.41 28.58
C GLY A 107 -4.52 -2.72 27.14
N GLY A 108 -5.39 -3.35 26.35
CA GLY A 108 -5.18 -3.61 24.92
C GLY A 108 -5.53 -2.41 24.02
N GLY A 109 -5.48 -2.63 22.71
CA GLY A 109 -5.83 -1.64 21.70
C GLY A 109 -4.67 -0.76 21.26
N ILE A 110 -5.00 0.26 20.46
CA ILE A 110 -4.00 1.15 19.85
C ILE A 110 -3.20 1.93 20.92
N LEU A 111 -3.79 2.26 22.05
CA LEU A 111 -3.12 2.98 23.13
C LEU A 111 -2.02 2.14 23.77
N ASN A 112 -2.21 0.82 23.89
CA ASN A 112 -1.17 -0.09 24.35
C ASN A 112 -0.03 -0.21 23.33
N SER A 113 -0.37 -0.32 22.03
CA SER A 113 0.64 -0.31 20.96
C SER A 113 1.46 0.97 21.00
N ALA A 114 0.81 2.12 21.21
CA ALA A 114 1.48 3.43 21.32
C ALA A 114 2.43 3.48 22.52
N LYS A 115 2.01 3.03 23.68
CA LYS A 115 2.87 2.94 24.87
C LYS A 115 4.09 2.08 24.61
N THR A 116 3.90 0.88 24.09
CA THR A 116 5.00 -0.04 23.71
C THR A 116 5.97 0.63 22.75
N LEU A 117 5.45 1.34 21.72
CA LEU A 117 6.28 2.06 20.76
C LEU A 117 7.05 3.20 21.42
N GLN A 118 6.42 3.97 22.31
CA GLN A 118 7.08 5.07 23.03
C GLN A 118 8.27 4.58 23.85
N GLU A 119 8.12 3.43 24.51
CA GLU A 119 9.14 2.78 25.34
C GLU A 119 10.22 2.05 24.52
N THR A 120 9.92 1.67 23.26
CA THR A 120 10.86 0.95 22.39
C THR A 120 11.93 1.89 21.83
N SER A 121 13.19 1.47 21.89
CA SER A 121 14.29 2.25 21.31
C SER A 121 14.16 2.38 19.79
N ALA A 122 14.70 3.45 19.20
CA ALA A 122 14.73 3.61 17.74
C ALA A 122 15.46 2.46 17.03
N LYS A 123 16.49 1.90 17.67
CA LYS A 123 17.24 0.73 17.16
C LYS A 123 16.38 -0.52 17.11
N ASP A 124 15.63 -0.79 18.18
CA ASP A 124 14.79 -1.99 18.24
C ASP A 124 13.56 -1.86 17.36
N LEU A 125 12.97 -0.66 17.27
CA LEU A 125 11.89 -0.35 16.32
C LEU A 125 12.35 -0.56 14.88
N TYR A 126 13.56 -0.08 14.52
CA TYR A 126 14.15 -0.32 13.21
C TYR A 126 14.34 -1.82 12.95
N ASN A 127 14.92 -2.58 13.87
CA ASN A 127 15.18 -4.01 13.68
C ASN A 127 13.89 -4.81 13.45
N GLN A 128 12.83 -4.52 14.24
CA GLN A 128 11.52 -5.14 14.05
C GLN A 128 10.90 -4.78 12.69
N SER A 129 11.00 -3.52 12.30
CA SER A 129 10.46 -3.02 11.02
C SER A 129 11.22 -3.56 9.82
N LYS A 130 12.54 -3.67 9.92
CA LYS A 130 13.42 -4.31 8.94
C LYS A 130 12.97 -5.74 8.63
N THR A 131 12.74 -6.56 9.66
CA THR A 131 12.30 -7.95 9.50
C THR A 131 10.99 -8.03 8.70
N ARG A 132 10.01 -7.17 9.01
CA ARG A 132 8.73 -7.10 8.29
C ARG A 132 8.90 -6.62 6.85
N LEU A 133 9.77 -5.63 6.63
CA LEU A 133 10.06 -5.14 5.29
C LEU A 133 10.68 -6.24 4.41
N GLU A 134 11.65 -6.98 4.93
CA GLU A 134 12.27 -8.11 4.23
C GLU A 134 11.26 -9.23 3.95
N GLU A 135 10.32 -9.48 4.85
CA GLU A 135 9.22 -10.43 4.63
C GLU A 135 8.35 -10.02 3.44
N VAL A 136 7.84 -8.79 3.41
CA VAL A 136 6.97 -8.35 2.30
C VAL A 136 7.72 -8.25 0.98
N MET A 137 9.01 -7.92 1.02
CA MET A 137 9.86 -7.96 -0.17
C MET A 137 9.97 -9.37 -0.75
N ARG A 138 10.17 -10.41 0.09
CA ARG A 138 10.17 -11.83 -0.34
C ARG A 138 8.83 -12.30 -0.91
N LEU A 139 7.75 -11.60 -0.61
CA LEU A 139 6.41 -11.88 -1.12
C LEU A 139 6.06 -11.07 -2.38
N GLY A 140 7.03 -10.30 -2.93
CA GLY A 140 6.88 -9.62 -4.21
C GLY A 140 6.60 -8.11 -4.12
N THR A 141 6.59 -7.50 -2.93
CA THR A 141 6.40 -6.05 -2.80
C THR A 141 7.66 -5.31 -3.20
N GLY A 142 7.56 -4.45 -4.24
CA GLY A 142 8.67 -3.63 -4.76
C GLY A 142 8.48 -2.13 -4.58
N ALA A 143 7.27 -1.72 -4.14
CA ALA A 143 6.98 -0.35 -3.72
C ALA A 143 6.00 -0.40 -2.54
N ILE A 144 6.23 0.45 -1.53
CA ILE A 144 5.45 0.43 -0.30
C ILE A 144 5.27 1.82 0.28
N GLU A 145 4.07 2.10 0.78
CA GLU A 145 3.80 3.23 1.66
C GLU A 145 3.82 2.77 3.12
N ILE A 146 4.52 3.51 3.96
CA ILE A 146 4.59 3.26 5.40
C ILE A 146 4.11 4.49 6.15
N LYS A 147 3.05 4.32 6.93
CA LYS A 147 2.45 5.37 7.75
C LYS A 147 3.00 5.33 9.18
N SER A 148 3.19 6.50 9.78
CA SER A 148 3.32 6.63 11.24
C SER A 148 1.96 6.43 11.94
N GLY A 149 1.71 7.03 13.10
CA GLY A 149 0.39 7.03 13.74
C GLY A 149 0.24 6.08 14.93
N TYR A 150 1.29 5.32 15.25
CA TYR A 150 1.35 4.51 16.48
C TYR A 150 2.19 5.17 17.58
N GLY A 151 2.74 6.36 17.34
CA GLY A 151 3.49 7.11 18.33
C GLY A 151 2.60 7.87 19.31
N LEU A 152 1.59 8.54 18.79
CA LEU A 152 0.61 9.39 19.49
C LEU A 152 1.23 10.52 20.33
N THR A 153 2.53 10.76 20.22
CA THR A 153 3.24 11.93 20.71
C THR A 153 4.16 12.47 19.62
N PRO A 154 4.48 13.77 19.62
CA PRO A 154 5.39 14.34 18.61
C PRO A 154 6.73 13.60 18.52
N GLU A 155 7.33 13.28 19.64
CA GLU A 155 8.62 12.61 19.73
C GLU A 155 8.57 11.18 19.17
N ALA A 156 7.50 10.43 19.47
CA ALA A 156 7.32 9.06 19.02
C ALA A 156 6.93 8.99 17.53
N GLU A 157 6.12 9.93 17.03
CA GLU A 157 5.82 10.04 15.59
C GLU A 157 7.08 10.37 14.78
N LEU A 158 7.90 11.31 15.24
CA LEU A 158 9.19 11.61 14.61
C LEU A 158 10.17 10.43 14.67
N LYS A 159 10.15 9.65 15.76
CA LYS A 159 10.92 8.39 15.84
C LYS A 159 10.51 7.41 14.76
N MET A 160 9.19 7.21 14.55
CA MET A 160 8.67 6.35 13.50
C MET A 160 9.11 6.84 12.12
N LEU A 161 8.89 8.11 11.81
CA LEU A 161 9.24 8.70 10.51
C LEU A 161 10.74 8.61 10.21
N ARG A 162 11.61 8.80 11.22
CA ARG A 162 13.07 8.62 11.05
C ARG A 162 13.46 7.15 10.85
N VAL A 163 12.73 6.21 11.42
CA VAL A 163 12.91 4.77 11.13
C VAL A 163 12.50 4.46 9.69
N ILE A 164 11.38 5.01 9.21
CA ILE A 164 10.97 4.87 7.80
C ILE A 164 12.02 5.46 6.86
N GLU A 165 12.55 6.64 7.18
CA GLU A 165 13.61 7.28 6.40
C GLU A 165 14.86 6.43 6.32
N ARG A 166 15.28 5.83 7.45
CA ARG A 166 16.42 4.92 7.48
C ARG A 166 16.18 3.68 6.61
N LEU A 167 14.99 3.08 6.66
CA LEU A 167 14.63 1.97 5.77
C LEU A 167 14.69 2.39 4.29
N ARG A 168 14.21 3.60 3.96
CA ARG A 168 14.25 4.16 2.60
C ARG A 168 15.69 4.32 2.07
N GLN A 169 16.64 4.64 2.94
CA GLN A 169 18.06 4.80 2.58
C GLN A 169 18.79 3.46 2.43
N GLU A 170 18.41 2.45 3.22
CA GLU A 170 19.13 1.18 3.28
C GLU A 170 18.57 0.11 2.33
N TYR A 171 17.32 0.26 1.85
CA TYR A 171 16.67 -0.73 0.99
C TYR A 171 16.39 -0.21 -0.43
N PRO A 172 16.52 -1.07 -1.45
CA PRO A 172 16.43 -0.64 -2.85
C PRO A 172 15.00 -0.38 -3.35
N LEU A 173 13.97 -0.81 -2.61
CA LEU A 173 12.58 -0.62 -3.05
C LEU A 173 12.11 0.83 -2.88
N GLN A 174 11.01 1.17 -3.56
CA GLN A 174 10.42 2.51 -3.45
C GLN A 174 9.61 2.61 -2.16
N ILE A 175 10.07 3.40 -1.18
CA ILE A 175 9.37 3.66 0.07
C ILE A 175 8.81 5.08 0.08
N ARG A 176 7.51 5.23 0.36
CA ARG A 176 6.84 6.49 0.65
C ARG A 176 6.45 6.54 2.12
N ALA A 177 6.74 7.66 2.77
CA ALA A 177 6.37 7.88 4.16
C ALA A 177 5.15 8.78 4.27
N THR A 178 4.24 8.44 5.19
CA THR A 178 3.04 9.19 5.52
C THR A 178 3.03 9.55 6.99
N PHE A 179 2.85 10.82 7.29
CA PHE A 179 2.58 11.28 8.64
C PHE A 179 1.08 11.10 8.94
N LEU A 180 0.72 10.05 9.67
CA LEU A 180 -0.64 9.85 10.17
C LEU A 180 -0.82 10.67 11.45
N ALA A 181 -1.12 11.96 11.28
CA ALA A 181 -1.17 12.97 12.33
C ALA A 181 -2.24 12.71 13.39
N ALA A 182 -3.32 12.06 12.98
CA ALA A 182 -4.54 11.88 13.77
C ALA A 182 -5.09 10.47 13.56
N HIS A 183 -4.53 9.48 14.28
CA HIS A 183 -4.92 8.07 14.22
C HIS A 183 -5.83 7.67 15.38
N ALA A 184 -5.43 8.03 16.60
CA ALA A 184 -6.22 7.82 17.81
C ALA A 184 -6.01 8.98 18.78
N ILE A 185 -6.90 9.09 19.76
CA ILE A 185 -6.85 10.16 20.77
C ILE A 185 -6.23 9.58 22.03
N PRO A 186 -5.04 10.07 22.48
CA PRO A 186 -4.46 9.67 23.74
C PRO A 186 -5.40 9.97 24.92
N THR A 187 -5.31 9.17 25.98
CA THR A 187 -6.21 9.26 27.13
C THR A 187 -6.21 10.67 27.77
N GLU A 188 -5.06 11.31 27.83
CA GLU A 188 -4.86 12.64 28.39
C GLU A 188 -5.54 13.74 27.56
N TYR A 189 -5.79 13.50 26.28
CA TYR A 189 -6.46 14.43 25.37
C TYR A 189 -7.90 14.05 25.06
N LYS A 190 -8.49 13.06 25.76
CA LYS A 190 -9.84 12.57 25.49
C LYS A 190 -10.91 13.68 25.43
N ASN A 191 -10.76 14.71 26.25
CA ASN A 191 -11.67 15.84 26.33
C ASN A 191 -11.15 17.11 25.60
N ASN A 192 -9.98 17.06 24.95
CA ASN A 192 -9.39 18.19 24.28
C ASN A 192 -8.61 17.77 23.01
N LYS A 193 -9.33 17.21 22.03
CA LYS A 193 -8.77 16.82 20.73
C LYS A 193 -8.06 17.97 20.01
N THR A 194 -8.58 19.17 20.17
CA THR A 194 -8.02 20.36 19.53
C THR A 194 -6.58 20.60 19.98
N GLU A 195 -6.32 20.56 21.28
CA GLU A 195 -4.98 20.73 21.85
C GLU A 195 -4.05 19.60 21.39
N PHE A 196 -4.52 18.35 21.34
CA PHE A 196 -3.75 17.23 20.77
C PHE A 196 -3.29 17.52 19.34
N LEU A 197 -4.21 17.92 18.46
CA LEU A 197 -3.89 18.21 17.07
C LEU A 197 -2.94 19.40 16.93
N GLU A 198 -3.16 20.48 17.70
CA GLU A 198 -2.29 21.66 17.69
C GLU A 198 -0.87 21.32 18.14
N ASN A 199 -0.74 20.56 19.25
CA ASN A 199 0.55 20.10 19.74
C ASN A 199 1.27 19.23 18.72
N MET A 200 0.55 18.25 18.11
CA MET A 200 1.09 17.36 17.12
C MET A 200 1.56 18.10 15.88
N LEU A 201 0.70 18.90 15.27
CA LEU A 201 0.98 19.58 14.01
C LEU A 201 2.07 20.65 14.15
N SER A 202 2.03 21.45 15.24
CA SER A 202 3.01 22.53 15.45
C SER A 202 4.43 22.02 15.70
N LYS A 203 4.59 20.84 16.31
CA LYS A 203 5.90 20.26 16.61
C LYS A 203 6.44 19.35 15.50
N VAL A 204 5.56 18.59 14.82
CA VAL A 204 6.00 17.56 13.88
C VAL A 204 6.16 18.10 12.45
N LEU A 205 5.23 18.92 11.94
CA LEU A 205 5.28 19.42 10.57
C LEU A 205 6.55 20.23 10.22
N PRO A 206 7.06 21.14 11.09
CA PRO A 206 8.32 21.83 10.80
C PRO A 206 9.52 20.88 10.65
N VAL A 207 9.56 19.82 11.47
CA VAL A 207 10.63 18.81 11.43
C VAL A 207 10.52 17.95 10.17
N ILE A 208 9.29 17.51 9.82
CA ILE A 208 9.05 16.79 8.56
C ILE A 208 9.59 17.58 7.37
N LYS A 209 9.31 18.88 7.31
CA LYS A 209 9.79 19.74 6.21
C LYS A 209 11.30 19.91 6.21
N ALA A 210 11.90 20.11 7.39
CA ALA A 210 13.34 20.31 7.52
C ALA A 210 14.15 19.05 7.18
N GLU A 211 13.67 17.88 7.58
CA GLU A 211 14.35 16.59 7.40
C GLU A 211 13.81 15.78 6.20
N ASN A 212 12.79 16.28 5.48
CA ASN A 212 12.12 15.60 4.35
C ASN A 212 11.61 14.18 4.71
N LEU A 213 10.95 14.04 5.87
CA LEU A 213 10.60 12.74 6.44
C LEU A 213 9.34 12.12 5.85
N ALA A 214 8.41 12.89 5.29
CA ALA A 214 7.16 12.38 4.74
C ALA A 214 6.74 13.12 3.47
N SER A 215 6.01 12.42 2.60
CA SER A 215 5.38 12.98 1.39
C SER A 215 3.90 13.25 1.59
N TYR A 216 3.28 12.54 2.53
CA TYR A 216 1.83 12.57 2.76
C TYR A 216 1.50 12.90 4.21
N VAL A 217 0.29 13.41 4.40
CA VAL A 217 -0.40 13.50 5.70
C VAL A 217 -1.67 12.64 5.64
N ASP A 218 -2.03 12.02 6.75
CA ASP A 218 -3.21 11.18 6.85
C ASP A 218 -3.97 11.46 8.15
N VAL A 219 -5.27 11.16 8.15
CA VAL A 219 -6.19 11.32 9.28
C VAL A 219 -7.17 10.15 9.28
N PHE A 220 -7.46 9.57 10.43
CA PHE A 220 -8.56 8.63 10.58
C PHE A 220 -9.88 9.42 10.78
N CYS A 221 -10.53 9.72 9.64
CA CYS A 221 -11.79 10.46 9.59
C CYS A 221 -12.97 9.50 9.81
N GLU A 222 -13.34 9.28 11.08
CA GLU A 222 -14.32 8.27 11.46
C GLU A 222 -15.09 8.71 12.71
N GLU A 223 -16.35 8.25 12.85
CA GLU A 223 -17.14 8.50 14.04
C GLU A 223 -16.44 7.96 15.30
N GLY A 224 -16.40 8.77 16.36
CA GLY A 224 -15.68 8.43 17.60
C GLY A 224 -14.19 8.73 17.57
N TYR A 225 -13.62 9.07 16.41
CA TYR A 225 -12.20 9.46 16.22
C TYR A 225 -12.09 10.93 15.82
N PHE A 226 -11.80 11.25 14.57
CA PHE A 226 -11.64 12.62 14.09
C PHE A 226 -12.76 12.96 13.09
N SER A 227 -13.38 14.12 13.31
CA SER A 227 -14.47 14.63 12.48
C SER A 227 -13.95 15.17 11.12
N THR A 228 -14.88 15.53 10.23
CA THR A 228 -14.57 16.23 8.98
C THR A 228 -13.93 17.60 9.21
N GLU A 229 -14.28 18.30 10.30
CA GLU A 229 -13.68 19.57 10.71
C GLU A 229 -12.27 19.39 11.21
N ASP A 230 -12.00 18.36 12.05
CA ASP A 230 -10.67 17.98 12.51
C ASP A 230 -9.78 17.63 11.31
N THR A 231 -10.30 16.79 10.40
CA THR A 231 -9.64 16.40 9.15
C THR A 231 -9.29 17.62 8.31
N THR A 232 -10.25 18.50 8.09
CA THR A 232 -10.05 19.75 7.33
C THR A 232 -8.97 20.63 7.94
N ARG A 233 -8.91 20.73 9.27
CA ARG A 233 -7.87 21.49 9.99
C ARG A 233 -6.49 20.89 9.72
N VAL A 234 -6.33 19.57 9.90
CA VAL A 234 -5.06 18.87 9.69
C VAL A 234 -4.59 19.05 8.24
N LEU A 235 -5.46 18.80 7.26
CA LEU A 235 -5.11 18.89 5.85
C LEU A 235 -4.74 20.32 5.42
N LYS A 236 -5.46 21.33 5.89
CA LYS A 236 -5.11 22.75 5.63
C LYS A 236 -3.71 23.09 6.12
N GLN A 237 -3.39 22.70 7.35
CA GLN A 237 -2.09 23.01 7.93
C GLN A 237 -0.98 22.21 7.24
N ALA A 238 -1.14 20.91 7.03
CA ALA A 238 -0.14 20.07 6.39
C ALA A 238 0.18 20.50 4.93
N LYS A 239 -0.83 21.01 4.21
CA LYS A 239 -0.64 21.57 2.87
C LYS A 239 0.35 22.74 2.84
N THR A 240 0.42 23.57 3.89
CA THR A 240 1.39 24.67 3.97
C THR A 240 2.85 24.18 4.10
N TYR A 241 3.03 22.93 4.47
CA TYR A 241 4.33 22.25 4.53
C TYR A 241 4.62 21.38 3.29
N GLY A 242 3.71 21.37 2.31
CA GLY A 242 3.88 20.66 1.04
C GLY A 242 3.47 19.18 1.07
N LEU A 243 2.78 18.72 2.13
CA LEU A 243 2.30 17.35 2.21
C LEU A 243 1.02 17.15 1.40
N THR A 244 0.96 16.02 0.69
CA THR A 244 -0.24 15.61 -0.06
C THR A 244 -1.18 14.84 0.87
N PRO A 245 -2.50 15.12 0.87
CA PRO A 245 -3.45 14.40 1.70
C PRO A 245 -3.66 12.94 1.26
N LYS A 246 -3.85 12.07 2.26
CA LYS A 246 -4.51 10.76 2.19
C LYS A 246 -5.44 10.68 3.39
N ILE A 247 -6.48 9.83 3.37
CA ILE A 247 -7.45 9.80 4.46
C ILE A 247 -7.97 8.37 4.65
N HIS A 248 -7.94 7.86 5.89
CA HIS A 248 -8.74 6.71 6.30
C HIS A 248 -10.18 7.17 6.45
N VAL A 249 -11.12 6.54 5.75
CA VAL A 249 -12.54 6.92 5.75
C VAL A 249 -13.45 5.71 5.61
N ASN A 250 -14.65 5.84 6.15
CA ASN A 250 -15.76 4.92 5.88
C ASN A 250 -15.43 3.44 6.19
N GLN A 251 -14.62 3.21 7.23
CA GLN A 251 -14.34 1.85 7.69
C GLN A 251 -15.52 1.28 8.46
N PHE A 252 -16.11 2.07 9.33
CA PHE A 252 -17.24 1.66 10.19
C PHE A 252 -18.49 2.51 9.96
N ASN A 253 -18.34 3.79 9.59
CA ASN A 253 -19.43 4.75 9.41
C ASN A 253 -19.13 5.72 8.27
N THR A 254 -20.14 6.44 7.81
CA THR A 254 -20.00 7.50 6.80
C THR A 254 -20.30 8.86 7.44
N ILE A 255 -19.27 9.68 7.58
CA ILE A 255 -19.38 11.04 8.14
C ILE A 255 -19.01 12.14 7.14
N GLY A 256 -18.88 11.79 5.83
CA GLY A 256 -18.55 12.74 4.77
C GLY A 256 -17.04 12.90 4.50
N GLY A 257 -16.20 12.01 5.04
CA GLY A 257 -14.74 12.06 4.88
C GLY A 257 -14.28 11.94 3.42
N VAL A 258 -14.98 11.16 2.58
CA VAL A 258 -14.68 11.06 1.14
C VAL A 258 -14.80 12.42 0.46
N GLY A 259 -15.87 13.18 0.74
CA GLY A 259 -16.07 14.52 0.21
C GLY A 259 -14.95 15.49 0.61
N VAL A 260 -14.48 15.41 1.86
CA VAL A 260 -13.32 16.17 2.33
C VAL A 260 -12.06 15.78 1.54
N GLY A 261 -11.82 14.49 1.35
CA GLY A 261 -10.68 13.99 0.57
C GLY A 261 -10.66 14.57 -0.85
N VAL A 262 -11.77 14.49 -1.54
CA VAL A 262 -11.92 15.04 -2.90
C VAL A 262 -11.70 16.56 -2.92
N ALA A 263 -12.31 17.31 -1.97
CA ALA A 263 -12.16 18.76 -1.88
C ALA A 263 -10.71 19.22 -1.66
N PHE A 264 -9.90 18.41 -0.99
CA PHE A 264 -8.48 18.67 -0.76
C PHE A 264 -7.55 18.05 -1.81
N ASN A 265 -8.09 17.43 -2.87
CA ASN A 265 -7.34 16.67 -3.87
C ASN A 265 -6.45 15.60 -3.19
N ALA A 266 -7.02 14.85 -2.26
CA ALA A 266 -6.32 13.76 -1.61
C ALA A 266 -5.83 12.75 -2.67
N ARG A 267 -4.63 12.22 -2.48
CA ARG A 267 -4.09 11.19 -3.38
C ARG A 267 -4.92 9.91 -3.31
N SER A 268 -5.37 9.55 -2.12
CA SER A 268 -6.32 8.46 -1.92
C SER A 268 -7.28 8.69 -0.76
N VAL A 269 -8.35 7.92 -0.77
CA VAL A 269 -9.26 7.67 0.35
C VAL A 269 -9.29 6.16 0.57
N ASP A 270 -8.96 5.74 1.78
CA ASP A 270 -8.59 4.37 2.07
C ASP A 270 -9.63 3.73 3.01
N HIS A 271 -9.85 2.43 2.92
CA HIS A 271 -10.88 1.58 3.53
C HIS A 271 -12.14 1.45 2.66
N LEU A 272 -13.15 2.30 2.86
CA LEU A 272 -14.38 2.31 2.07
C LEU A 272 -15.23 1.03 2.23
N GLU A 273 -15.15 0.33 3.37
CA GLU A 273 -16.01 -0.82 3.67
C GLU A 273 -17.48 -0.44 3.61
N ILE A 274 -17.79 0.82 4.00
CA ILE A 274 -19.10 1.42 3.83
C ILE A 274 -19.03 2.51 2.77
N LEU A 275 -19.85 2.41 1.72
CA LEU A 275 -19.82 3.33 0.60
C LEU A 275 -21.24 3.74 0.18
N THR A 276 -21.52 5.05 0.23
CA THR A 276 -22.80 5.63 -0.20
C THR A 276 -22.75 6.03 -1.68
N ASP A 277 -23.91 6.32 -2.27
CA ASP A 277 -23.97 6.85 -3.64
C ASP A 277 -23.39 8.27 -3.71
N ALA A 278 -23.52 9.05 -2.64
CA ALA A 278 -22.90 10.38 -2.53
C ALA A 278 -21.36 10.30 -2.55
N ASP A 279 -20.76 9.29 -1.92
CA ASP A 279 -19.31 9.05 -1.96
C ASP A 279 -18.85 8.71 -3.39
N LEU A 280 -19.60 7.84 -4.09
CA LEU A 280 -19.33 7.51 -5.49
C LEU A 280 -19.40 8.75 -6.38
N ASP A 281 -20.45 9.57 -6.22
CA ASP A 281 -20.63 10.78 -7.01
C ASP A 281 -19.52 11.81 -6.71
N ALA A 282 -19.09 11.92 -5.48
CA ALA A 282 -17.94 12.78 -5.11
C ALA A 282 -16.64 12.31 -5.77
N LEU A 283 -16.42 11.00 -5.89
CA LEU A 283 -15.22 10.44 -6.51
C LEU A 283 -15.23 10.58 -8.03
N LYS A 284 -16.40 10.59 -8.68
CA LYS A 284 -16.53 10.76 -10.13
C LYS A 284 -15.92 12.10 -10.59
N GLY A 285 -15.04 12.04 -11.59
CA GLY A 285 -14.37 13.24 -12.11
C GLY A 285 -13.22 13.75 -11.24
N SER A 286 -12.96 13.14 -10.07
CA SER A 286 -11.79 13.43 -9.25
C SER A 286 -10.57 12.56 -9.67
N ARG A 287 -9.39 12.93 -9.20
CA ARG A 287 -8.19 12.09 -9.32
C ARG A 287 -7.85 11.38 -8.00
N THR A 288 -8.71 11.45 -7.00
CA THR A 288 -8.56 10.76 -5.70
C THR A 288 -8.77 9.26 -5.90
N MET A 289 -7.81 8.46 -5.51
CA MET A 289 -7.82 6.99 -5.68
C MET A 289 -8.55 6.32 -4.52
N PRO A 290 -9.64 5.57 -4.76
CA PRO A 290 -10.21 4.65 -3.78
C PRO A 290 -9.24 3.50 -3.50
N VAL A 291 -8.99 3.18 -2.22
CA VAL A 291 -8.13 2.07 -1.80
C VAL A 291 -8.90 1.11 -0.90
N ALA A 292 -8.99 -0.13 -1.30
CA ALA A 292 -9.59 -1.21 -0.53
C ALA A 292 -8.54 -2.00 0.25
N LEU A 293 -8.89 -2.39 1.48
CA LEU A 293 -8.01 -3.07 2.43
C LEU A 293 -8.60 -4.44 2.86
N PRO A 294 -8.70 -5.41 1.93
CA PRO A 294 -9.44 -6.65 2.19
C PRO A 294 -8.82 -7.51 3.30
N GLY A 295 -7.52 -7.34 3.61
CA GLY A 295 -6.86 -7.99 4.74
C GLY A 295 -7.46 -7.56 6.08
N CYS A 296 -7.78 -6.28 6.22
CA CYS A 296 -8.44 -5.71 7.40
C CYS A 296 -9.85 -6.27 7.55
N SER A 297 -10.66 -6.20 6.49
CA SER A 297 -12.03 -6.76 6.49
C SER A 297 -12.05 -8.24 6.84
N PHE A 298 -11.11 -9.02 6.29
CA PHE A 298 -10.95 -10.45 6.58
C PHE A 298 -10.65 -10.70 8.07
N PHE A 299 -9.64 -10.02 8.59
CA PHE A 299 -9.17 -10.26 9.97
C PHE A 299 -10.16 -9.80 11.02
N LEU A 300 -10.86 -8.69 10.78
CA LEU A 300 -11.87 -8.16 11.70
C LEU A 300 -13.25 -8.83 11.56
N GLY A 301 -13.53 -9.50 10.43
CA GLY A 301 -14.83 -10.06 10.14
C GLY A 301 -15.90 -9.01 9.81
N ILE A 302 -15.47 -7.87 9.24
CA ILE A 302 -16.35 -6.77 8.81
C ILE A 302 -16.65 -6.85 7.31
N PRO A 303 -17.62 -6.08 6.79
CA PRO A 303 -17.89 -6.01 5.35
C PRO A 303 -16.64 -5.67 4.54
N TYR A 304 -16.60 -6.12 3.29
CA TYR A 304 -15.55 -5.74 2.33
C TYR A 304 -15.97 -4.50 1.56
N THR A 305 -14.99 -3.69 1.17
CA THR A 305 -15.19 -2.59 0.23
C THR A 305 -15.95 -3.10 -1.00
N PRO A 306 -17.07 -2.46 -1.42
CA PRO A 306 -17.92 -2.94 -2.52
C PRO A 306 -17.25 -2.67 -3.88
N ALA A 307 -16.24 -3.47 -4.24
CA ALA A 307 -15.40 -3.28 -5.42
C ALA A 307 -16.23 -3.24 -6.72
N ARG A 308 -17.22 -4.13 -6.88
CA ARG A 308 -18.08 -4.09 -8.08
C ARG A 308 -18.79 -2.75 -8.25
N LYS A 309 -19.35 -2.20 -7.15
CA LYS A 309 -20.04 -0.92 -7.16
C LYS A 309 -19.12 0.22 -7.61
N ILE A 310 -17.86 0.21 -7.17
CA ILE A 310 -16.85 1.22 -7.51
C ILE A 310 -16.44 1.07 -9.00
N ILE A 311 -16.05 -0.13 -9.40
CA ILE A 311 -15.54 -0.38 -10.75
C ILE A 311 -16.64 -0.21 -11.81
N ASP A 312 -17.85 -0.71 -11.55
CA ASP A 312 -18.98 -0.60 -12.47
C ASP A 312 -19.51 0.86 -12.59
N ALA A 313 -19.25 1.69 -11.58
CA ALA A 313 -19.47 3.15 -11.65
C ALA A 313 -18.42 3.88 -12.51
N GLY A 314 -17.44 3.17 -13.10
CA GLY A 314 -16.39 3.75 -13.95
C GLY A 314 -15.18 4.26 -13.17
N LEU A 315 -15.10 4.00 -11.87
CA LEU A 315 -14.01 4.47 -11.00
C LEU A 315 -12.82 3.50 -10.99
N PRO A 316 -11.60 3.98 -10.69
CA PRO A 316 -10.47 3.13 -10.37
C PRO A 316 -10.63 2.49 -8.99
N LEU A 317 -9.87 1.44 -8.71
CA LEU A 317 -9.73 0.86 -7.38
C LEU A 317 -8.29 0.38 -7.20
N THR A 318 -7.74 0.63 -6.01
CA THR A 318 -6.45 0.09 -5.58
C THR A 318 -6.65 -0.93 -4.47
N LEU A 319 -5.74 -1.89 -4.37
CA LEU A 319 -5.65 -2.85 -3.27
C LEU A 319 -4.38 -2.60 -2.47
N ALA A 320 -4.49 -2.66 -1.15
CA ALA A 320 -3.34 -2.59 -0.25
C ALA A 320 -3.53 -3.52 0.95
N SER A 321 -2.45 -3.77 1.69
CA SER A 321 -2.45 -4.80 2.75
C SER A 321 -3.02 -4.30 4.08
N ASP A 322 -2.89 -3.01 4.37
CA ASP A 322 -3.11 -2.43 5.70
C ASP A 322 -2.21 -3.07 6.78
N TYR A 323 -1.01 -3.54 6.42
CA TYR A 323 -0.16 -4.29 7.33
C TYR A 323 0.09 -3.53 8.65
N ASN A 324 -0.59 -3.98 9.70
CA ASN A 324 -0.56 -3.38 11.04
C ASN A 324 -0.77 -4.44 12.12
N PRO A 325 -0.44 -4.18 13.42
CA PRO A 325 -0.52 -5.19 14.45
C PRO A 325 -1.96 -5.53 14.91
N GLY A 326 -2.94 -4.68 14.60
CA GLY A 326 -4.27 -4.75 15.22
C GLY A 326 -5.36 -5.34 14.34
N SER A 327 -5.40 -4.97 13.08
CA SER A 327 -6.49 -5.28 12.16
C SER A 327 -6.06 -6.03 10.90
N ALA A 328 -4.75 -6.06 10.58
CA ALA A 328 -4.24 -6.78 9.42
C ALA A 328 -2.76 -7.18 9.65
N PRO A 329 -2.46 -8.20 10.47
CA PRO A 329 -1.07 -8.54 10.82
C PRO A 329 -0.35 -9.33 9.71
N SER A 330 -0.54 -8.94 8.46
CA SER A 330 0.08 -9.55 7.28
C SER A 330 0.22 -8.56 6.13
N GLY A 331 1.43 -8.42 5.59
CA GLY A 331 1.72 -7.65 4.38
C GLY A 331 1.73 -8.50 3.09
N ASN A 332 1.07 -9.66 3.09
CA ASN A 332 1.07 -10.60 1.96
C ASN A 332 0.13 -10.12 0.84
N MET A 333 0.64 -9.36 -0.12
CA MET A 333 -0.12 -8.88 -1.28
C MET A 333 -0.63 -10.02 -2.18
N ASN A 334 0.00 -11.22 -2.19
CA ASN A 334 -0.54 -12.37 -2.91
C ASN A 334 -1.87 -12.83 -2.29
N PHE A 335 -1.99 -12.76 -0.96
CA PHE A 335 -3.24 -13.04 -0.27
C PHE A 335 -4.28 -11.94 -0.48
N VAL A 336 -3.86 -10.68 -0.49
CA VAL A 336 -4.72 -9.51 -0.74
C VAL A 336 -5.41 -9.60 -2.10
N VAL A 337 -4.67 -9.88 -3.18
CA VAL A 337 -5.28 -10.04 -4.52
C VAL A 337 -6.19 -11.27 -4.62
N SER A 338 -5.91 -12.33 -3.85
CA SER A 338 -6.80 -13.49 -3.76
C SER A 338 -8.10 -13.16 -3.03
N LEU A 339 -8.04 -12.43 -1.91
CA LEU A 339 -9.22 -11.94 -1.19
C LEU A 339 -10.09 -11.05 -2.08
N ALA A 340 -9.47 -10.17 -2.86
CA ALA A 340 -10.18 -9.29 -3.79
C ALA A 340 -10.98 -10.11 -4.83
N SER A 341 -10.40 -11.18 -5.36
CA SER A 341 -11.12 -12.05 -6.30
C SER A 341 -12.21 -12.88 -5.60
N ILE A 342 -11.92 -13.47 -4.43
CA ILE A 342 -12.83 -14.42 -3.75
C ILE A 342 -13.98 -13.71 -3.02
N LYS A 343 -13.70 -12.53 -2.43
CA LYS A 343 -14.63 -11.82 -1.52
C LYS A 343 -15.21 -10.53 -2.08
N MET A 344 -14.54 -9.91 -3.06
CA MET A 344 -14.94 -8.62 -3.61
C MET A 344 -15.34 -8.72 -5.09
N GLU A 345 -15.41 -9.94 -5.65
CA GLU A 345 -15.84 -10.23 -7.03
C GLU A 345 -14.98 -9.53 -8.11
N MET A 346 -13.71 -9.28 -7.81
CA MET A 346 -12.78 -8.74 -8.78
C MET A 346 -12.23 -9.88 -9.66
N THR A 347 -12.14 -9.64 -10.98
CA THR A 347 -11.44 -10.59 -11.86
C THR A 347 -9.94 -10.60 -11.53
N PRO A 348 -9.20 -11.66 -11.88
CA PRO A 348 -7.74 -11.68 -11.69
C PRO A 348 -7.03 -10.47 -12.29
N GLU A 349 -7.46 -10.03 -13.47
CA GLU A 349 -6.91 -8.87 -14.16
C GLU A 349 -7.16 -7.57 -13.37
N GLU A 350 -8.38 -7.39 -12.85
CA GLU A 350 -8.73 -6.25 -12.02
C GLU A 350 -7.90 -6.22 -10.74
N ALA A 351 -7.72 -7.35 -10.07
CA ALA A 351 -6.93 -7.46 -8.85
C ALA A 351 -5.44 -7.16 -9.09
N ILE A 352 -4.86 -7.68 -10.19
CA ILE A 352 -3.47 -7.39 -10.58
C ILE A 352 -3.30 -5.91 -10.92
N ASN A 353 -4.19 -5.32 -11.72
CA ASN A 353 -4.16 -3.88 -12.03
C ASN A 353 -4.24 -3.03 -10.75
N ALA A 354 -5.13 -3.39 -9.82
CA ALA A 354 -5.32 -2.68 -8.57
C ALA A 354 -4.07 -2.73 -7.65
N ALA A 355 -3.35 -3.86 -7.64
CA ALA A 355 -2.15 -4.06 -6.82
C ALA A 355 -0.83 -3.65 -7.50
N THR A 356 -0.88 -3.20 -8.74
CA THR A 356 0.32 -2.78 -9.51
C THR A 356 0.19 -1.33 -9.97
N ILE A 357 -0.36 -1.06 -11.16
CA ILE A 357 -0.42 0.30 -11.72
C ILE A 357 -1.23 1.28 -10.86
N ASN A 358 -2.40 0.86 -10.34
CA ASN A 358 -3.21 1.72 -9.48
C ASN A 358 -2.55 1.93 -8.11
N GLY A 359 -1.90 0.89 -7.55
CA GLY A 359 -1.09 1.02 -6.34
C GLY A 359 0.08 1.99 -6.50
N ALA A 360 0.77 1.94 -7.64
CA ALA A 360 1.83 2.89 -7.96
C ALA A 360 1.27 4.33 -8.04
N TYR A 361 0.13 4.51 -8.69
CA TYR A 361 -0.55 5.82 -8.74
C TYR A 361 -0.89 6.32 -7.32
N ALA A 362 -1.46 5.49 -6.46
CA ALA A 362 -1.81 5.87 -5.09
C ALA A 362 -0.59 6.36 -4.26
N MET A 363 0.63 6.10 -4.73
CA MET A 363 1.90 6.51 -4.10
C MET A 363 2.68 7.59 -4.87
N ASN A 364 2.12 8.22 -5.93
CA ASN A 364 2.87 9.09 -6.86
C ASN A 364 4.14 8.41 -7.41
N LEU A 365 4.03 7.14 -7.78
CA LEU A 365 5.11 6.33 -8.34
C LEU A 365 4.76 5.79 -9.74
N GLU A 366 3.66 6.22 -10.34
CA GLU A 366 3.16 5.75 -11.63
C GLU A 366 4.13 5.97 -12.79
N GLN A 367 5.05 6.91 -12.67
CA GLN A 367 6.09 7.15 -13.69
C GLN A 367 7.35 6.29 -13.46
N GLU A 368 7.47 5.65 -12.29
CA GLU A 368 8.65 4.87 -11.92
C GLU A 368 8.42 3.35 -11.90
N VAL A 369 7.24 2.90 -11.46
CA VAL A 369 6.92 1.47 -11.24
C VAL A 369 5.47 1.15 -11.60
N GLY A 370 5.01 -0.09 -11.32
CA GLY A 370 3.61 -0.54 -11.43
C GLY A 370 3.21 -1.05 -12.81
N SER A 371 4.06 -0.94 -13.82
CA SER A 371 3.85 -1.50 -15.16
C SER A 371 5.18 -1.86 -15.83
N ILE A 372 5.14 -2.78 -16.79
CA ILE A 372 6.25 -3.02 -17.71
C ILE A 372 6.18 -1.97 -18.80
N THR A 373 7.02 -0.95 -18.69
CA THR A 373 7.06 0.21 -19.59
C THR A 373 8.50 0.62 -19.78
N VAL A 374 8.91 0.89 -21.02
CA VAL A 374 10.27 1.36 -21.32
C VAL A 374 10.59 2.64 -20.53
N GLY A 375 11.74 2.66 -19.88
CA GLY A 375 12.21 3.77 -19.05
C GLY A 375 11.80 3.69 -17.58
N LYS A 376 10.82 2.87 -17.19
CA LYS A 376 10.51 2.62 -15.76
C LYS A 376 11.55 1.73 -15.11
N LYS A 377 11.60 1.77 -13.79
CA LYS A 377 12.49 0.90 -12.99
C LYS A 377 12.16 -0.56 -13.22
N ALA A 378 13.18 -1.37 -13.33
CA ALA A 378 13.06 -2.81 -13.51
C ALA A 378 12.71 -3.48 -12.16
N ASN A 379 11.48 -3.20 -11.68
CA ASN A 379 10.89 -3.78 -10.47
C ASN A 379 9.80 -4.76 -10.90
N PHE A 380 10.12 -6.05 -10.89
CA PHE A 380 9.21 -7.10 -11.36
C PHE A 380 9.44 -8.43 -10.64
N MET A 381 8.45 -9.30 -10.76
CA MET A 381 8.46 -10.66 -10.22
C MET A 381 8.50 -11.66 -11.37
N VAL A 382 9.24 -12.75 -11.16
CA VAL A 382 9.21 -13.95 -11.99
C VAL A 382 8.48 -15.04 -11.21
N THR A 383 7.46 -15.62 -11.80
CA THR A 383 6.67 -16.66 -11.12
C THR A 383 7.35 -18.04 -11.23
N LYS A 384 6.93 -18.97 -10.41
CA LYS A 384 7.06 -20.39 -10.69
C LYS A 384 6.37 -20.71 -12.02
N LYS A 385 6.55 -21.94 -12.54
CA LYS A 385 5.81 -22.40 -13.72
C LYS A 385 4.32 -22.43 -13.43
N LEU A 386 3.57 -21.57 -14.08
CA LEU A 386 2.12 -21.45 -13.91
C LEU A 386 1.38 -21.75 -15.21
N SER A 387 0.19 -22.36 -15.10
CA SER A 387 -0.68 -22.60 -16.26
C SER A 387 -1.21 -21.27 -16.85
N SER A 388 -1.59 -20.32 -16.01
CA SER A 388 -2.08 -19.01 -16.40
C SER A 388 -1.89 -17.98 -15.27
N PRO A 389 -2.03 -16.67 -15.53
CA PRO A 389 -2.00 -15.62 -14.50
C PRO A 389 -3.09 -15.75 -13.43
N THR A 390 -4.22 -16.39 -13.77
CA THR A 390 -5.33 -16.64 -12.84
C THR A 390 -4.90 -17.43 -11.61
N VAL A 391 -3.87 -18.29 -11.73
CA VAL A 391 -3.33 -19.07 -10.59
C VAL A 391 -2.84 -18.14 -9.46
N ILE A 392 -2.38 -16.93 -9.78
CA ILE A 392 -1.89 -15.96 -8.78
C ILE A 392 -2.99 -15.60 -7.77
N THR A 393 -4.21 -15.40 -8.23
CA THR A 393 -5.35 -15.06 -7.37
C THR A 393 -6.10 -16.31 -6.87
N TYR A 394 -6.07 -17.40 -7.63
CA TYR A 394 -6.76 -18.66 -7.30
C TYR A 394 -6.10 -19.41 -6.15
N ALA A 395 -4.77 -19.51 -6.16
CA ALA A 395 -4.02 -20.33 -5.21
C ALA A 395 -3.65 -19.53 -3.94
N PHE A 396 -4.66 -19.07 -3.22
CA PHE A 396 -4.61 -18.07 -2.12
C PHE A 396 -3.65 -18.42 -0.97
N GLY A 397 -3.28 -19.67 -0.78
CA GLY A 397 -2.34 -20.10 0.29
C GLY A 397 -0.91 -20.31 -0.21
N SER A 398 -0.65 -20.13 -1.50
CA SER A 398 0.65 -20.43 -2.11
C SER A 398 1.41 -19.18 -2.48
N ASN A 399 2.72 -19.16 -2.19
CA ASN A 399 3.61 -18.19 -2.82
C ASN A 399 4.00 -18.70 -4.22
N ASN A 400 3.46 -18.07 -5.25
CA ASN A 400 3.73 -18.36 -6.65
C ASN A 400 4.91 -17.59 -7.22
N ILE A 401 5.55 -16.72 -6.43
CA ILE A 401 6.72 -15.94 -6.84
C ILE A 401 7.96 -16.80 -6.60
N GLU A 402 8.84 -16.84 -7.58
CA GLU A 402 10.12 -17.55 -7.51
C GLU A 402 11.27 -16.56 -7.39
N GLN A 403 11.29 -15.49 -8.20
CA GLN A 403 12.36 -14.51 -8.18
C GLN A 403 11.80 -13.09 -8.15
N ILE A 404 12.51 -12.19 -7.47
CA ILE A 404 12.15 -10.79 -7.35
C ILE A 404 13.33 -9.93 -7.79
N TYR A 405 13.07 -9.06 -8.75
CA TYR A 405 14.02 -8.09 -9.25
C TYR A 405 13.61 -6.69 -8.83
N ILE A 406 14.52 -5.96 -8.22
CA ILE A 406 14.35 -4.56 -7.84
C ILE A 406 15.51 -3.74 -8.42
N ASN A 407 15.19 -2.67 -9.13
CA ASN A 407 16.16 -1.86 -9.85
C ASN A 407 17.07 -2.73 -10.73
N GLY A 408 16.50 -3.73 -11.41
CA GLY A 408 17.21 -4.64 -12.31
C GLY A 408 18.08 -5.72 -11.63
N ASN A 409 18.20 -5.71 -10.31
CA ASN A 409 18.99 -6.67 -9.55
C ASN A 409 18.12 -7.76 -8.94
N LEU A 410 18.59 -9.01 -9.02
CA LEU A 410 17.98 -10.13 -8.32
C LEU A 410 18.11 -9.90 -6.81
N LEU A 411 16.98 -9.85 -6.13
CA LEU A 411 16.94 -9.61 -4.68
C LEU A 411 16.74 -10.92 -3.90
N TYR A 412 15.84 -11.75 -4.40
CA TYR A 412 15.53 -13.08 -3.82
C TYR A 412 15.31 -14.09 -4.94
N ASP A 413 15.75 -15.34 -4.66
CA ASP A 413 15.67 -16.51 -5.51
C ASP A 413 15.05 -17.70 -4.72
#